data_52fc73a99fdb929fab0f27e45211f728
#
_entry.id   52fc73a99fdb929fab0f27e45211f728
#
_cell.length_a   1.000
_cell.length_b   1.000
_cell.length_c   1.000
_cell.angle_alpha   90.00
_cell.angle_beta   90.00
_cell.angle_gamma   90.00
#
_symmetry.space_group_name_H-M   'P 1'
#
loop_
_entity.id
_entity.type
_entity.pdbx_description
1 polymer ?
#
loop_
_entity_poly.entity_id
_entity_poly.type
_entity_poly.pdbx_seq_one_letter_code
_entity_poly.pdbx_strand_id
1 'polypeptide(L)'
;GADNRPVYPKGSSVGTHAYVLENTSRGYGWSFSAQVNAQPWEWLNLMAAYTHTVSKEVTSLPGSNASSVLNYISTVYGPNNIKLHNGQNVTPDRIIASATIHDKSNNHYSFIYEAWRGGNNYSYMTVNDINNDGYNYDALYIPTDKQVADNEFRFKSEDDKTRFMDYVHANSYLKNHQGEYAEAYSLYNPWVHRIDFSYKH
;
A
#
# COMPACT_ATOMS: atom_id res chain seq x y z
N GLY A 1 15.73 -0.99 21.80
CA GLY A 1 14.32 -0.89 22.16
C GLY A 1 13.62 -2.24 21.99
N ALA A 2 12.37 -2.34 22.37
CA ALA A 2 11.55 -3.55 22.22
C ALA A 2 11.30 -3.95 20.75
N ASP A 3 11.48 -3.01 19.83
CA ASP A 3 11.36 -3.15 18.38
C ASP A 3 12.63 -3.69 17.70
N ASN A 4 13.73 -3.86 18.45
CA ASN A 4 15.04 -4.33 17.94
C ASN A 4 15.59 -3.47 16.78
N ARG A 5 15.18 -2.21 16.67
CA ARG A 5 15.72 -1.29 15.67
C ARG A 5 17.19 -1.01 15.94
N PRO A 6 18.08 -1.09 14.92
CA PRO A 6 19.44 -0.64 15.06
C PRO A 6 19.46 0.88 15.29
N VAL A 7 20.27 1.32 16.24
CA VAL A 7 20.45 2.74 16.56
C VAL A 7 21.91 3.08 16.35
N TYR A 8 22.16 4.13 15.59
CA TYR A 8 23.50 4.60 15.25
C TYR A 8 23.97 5.71 16.20
N PRO A 9 25.26 5.88 16.41
CA PRO A 9 25.80 7.00 17.16
C PRO A 9 25.38 8.33 16.53
N LYS A 10 25.04 9.30 17.35
CA LYS A 10 24.63 10.62 16.89
C LYS A 10 25.75 11.25 16.05
N GLY A 11 25.41 11.72 14.83
CA GLY A 11 26.39 12.30 13.90
C GLY A 11 27.10 11.28 13.00
N SER A 12 26.69 10.00 13.02
CA SER A 12 27.26 8.97 12.14
C SER A 12 26.92 9.15 10.65
N SER A 13 25.94 9.98 10.33
CA SER A 13 25.50 10.29 8.96
C SER A 13 26.22 11.48 8.32
N VAL A 14 27.37 11.87 8.84
CA VAL A 14 28.13 13.04 8.33
C VAL A 14 28.95 12.62 7.11
N GLY A 15 28.65 13.16 5.95
CA GLY A 15 29.48 12.96 4.77
C GLY A 15 28.78 13.16 3.43
N THR A 16 29.56 13.06 2.36
CA THR A 16 29.09 13.07 0.99
C THR A 16 28.55 11.68 0.65
N HIS A 17 27.31 11.61 0.18
CA HIS A 17 26.71 10.36 -0.26
C HIS A 17 27.14 10.03 -1.69
N ALA A 18 27.50 8.78 -1.93
CA ALA A 18 27.71 8.22 -3.27
C ALA A 18 26.50 7.32 -3.59
N TYR A 19 25.85 7.57 -4.72
CA TYR A 19 24.71 6.78 -5.20
C TYR A 19 25.15 5.93 -6.39
N VAL A 20 24.95 4.64 -6.28
CA VAL A 20 25.23 3.67 -7.34
C VAL A 20 23.92 3.06 -7.80
N LEU A 21 23.67 3.12 -9.12
CA LEU A 21 22.51 2.47 -9.73
C LEU A 21 22.97 1.13 -10.31
N GLU A 22 22.36 0.06 -9.82
CA GLU A 22 22.65 -1.30 -10.23
C GLU A 22 21.39 -2.05 -10.64
N ASN A 23 21.54 -3.00 -11.54
CA ASN A 23 20.45 -3.91 -11.88
C ASN A 23 20.23 -4.92 -10.75
N THR A 24 18.99 -5.27 -10.48
CA THR A 24 18.63 -6.28 -9.51
C THR A 24 17.64 -7.27 -10.09
N SER A 25 17.77 -8.53 -9.72
CA SER A 25 16.78 -9.58 -9.99
C SER A 25 15.80 -9.75 -8.83
N ARG A 26 15.91 -8.93 -7.79
CA ARG A 26 14.97 -8.90 -6.68
C ARG A 26 13.72 -8.16 -7.14
N GLY A 27 12.59 -8.68 -6.76
CA GLY A 27 11.31 -8.13 -7.17
C GLY A 27 10.56 -9.06 -8.11
N TYR A 28 9.25 -8.95 -8.07
CA TYR A 28 8.35 -9.70 -8.93
C TYR A 28 6.99 -9.02 -9.02
N GLY A 29 6.27 -9.36 -10.06
CA GLY A 29 4.87 -8.95 -10.20
C GLY A 29 4.05 -10.06 -10.82
N TRP A 30 2.81 -10.18 -10.41
CA TRP A 30 1.83 -11.06 -11.03
C TRP A 30 0.44 -10.44 -10.96
N SER A 31 -0.40 -10.84 -11.89
CA SER A 31 -1.80 -10.44 -11.91
C SER A 31 -2.67 -11.65 -12.22
N PHE A 32 -3.75 -11.78 -11.46
CA PHE A 32 -4.80 -12.76 -11.71
C PHE A 32 -6.07 -12.02 -12.12
N SER A 33 -6.69 -12.45 -13.22
CA SER A 33 -7.98 -11.91 -13.66
C SER A 33 -8.97 -13.03 -13.91
N ALA A 34 -10.19 -12.86 -13.43
CA ALA A 34 -11.31 -13.73 -13.70
C ALA A 34 -12.46 -12.91 -14.29
N GLN A 35 -13.08 -13.41 -15.36
CA GLN A 35 -14.20 -12.76 -16.01
C GLN A 35 -15.31 -13.77 -16.30
N VAL A 36 -16.54 -13.33 -16.11
CA VAL A 36 -17.75 -14.06 -16.47
C VAL A 36 -18.59 -13.19 -17.39
N ASN A 37 -19.04 -13.76 -18.49
CA ASN A 37 -20.03 -13.18 -19.40
C ASN A 37 -21.27 -14.07 -19.40
N ALA A 38 -22.44 -13.46 -19.33
CA ALA A 38 -23.71 -14.15 -19.33
C ALA A 38 -24.75 -13.40 -20.16
N GLN A 39 -25.57 -14.16 -20.89
CA GLN A 39 -26.73 -13.66 -21.58
C GLN A 39 -27.95 -14.48 -21.12
N PRO A 40 -28.50 -14.19 -19.90
CA PRO A 40 -29.60 -14.97 -19.35
C PRO A 40 -30.89 -14.82 -20.15
N TRP A 41 -31.03 -13.71 -20.89
CA TRP A 41 -32.13 -13.46 -21.82
C TRP A 41 -31.60 -12.75 -23.08
N GLU A 42 -32.27 -12.87 -24.18
CA GLU A 42 -31.86 -12.27 -25.47
C GLU A 42 -31.68 -10.74 -25.37
N TRP A 43 -32.40 -10.09 -24.49
CA TRP A 43 -32.39 -8.66 -24.29
C TRP A 43 -31.38 -8.17 -23.21
N LEU A 44 -30.68 -9.08 -22.50
CA LEU A 44 -29.79 -8.74 -21.39
C LEU A 44 -28.41 -9.39 -21.52
N ASN A 45 -27.39 -8.58 -21.65
CA ASN A 45 -26.00 -9.01 -21.57
C ASN A 45 -25.38 -8.53 -20.25
N LEU A 46 -24.71 -9.43 -19.55
CA LEU A 46 -24.02 -9.18 -18.31
C LEU A 46 -22.54 -9.55 -18.45
N MET A 47 -21.69 -8.75 -17.82
CA MET A 47 -20.28 -9.04 -17.67
C MET A 47 -19.86 -8.66 -16.26
N ALA A 48 -19.03 -9.48 -15.62
CA ALA A 48 -18.33 -9.15 -14.38
C ALA A 48 -16.90 -9.66 -14.46
N ALA A 49 -15.96 -8.84 -14.03
CA ALA A 49 -14.55 -9.18 -13.96
C ALA A 49 -13.95 -8.69 -12.64
N TYR A 50 -13.03 -9.48 -12.12
CA TYR A 50 -12.19 -9.11 -10.98
C TYR A 50 -10.73 -9.33 -11.34
N THR A 51 -9.88 -8.36 -10.96
CA THR A 51 -8.43 -8.45 -11.13
C THR A 51 -7.77 -8.19 -9.79
N HIS A 52 -6.82 -9.08 -9.44
CA HIS A 52 -5.91 -8.90 -8.31
C HIS A 52 -4.48 -8.82 -8.81
N THR A 53 -3.74 -7.80 -8.37
CA THR A 53 -2.36 -7.54 -8.79
C THR A 53 -1.46 -7.41 -7.58
N VAL A 54 -0.33 -8.12 -7.62
CA VAL A 54 0.76 -7.99 -6.66
C VAL A 54 2.01 -7.52 -7.41
N SER A 55 2.68 -6.53 -6.85
CA SER A 55 4.00 -6.10 -7.32
C SER A 55 4.89 -5.86 -6.11
N LYS A 56 6.07 -6.44 -6.14
CA LYS A 56 7.10 -6.31 -5.11
C LYS A 56 8.39 -5.84 -5.75
N GLU A 57 9.02 -4.85 -5.15
CA GLU A 57 10.26 -4.25 -5.65
C GLU A 57 11.18 -3.84 -4.49
N VAL A 58 12.40 -3.47 -4.79
CA VAL A 58 13.39 -3.00 -3.79
C VAL A 58 13.62 -1.51 -3.87
N THR A 59 13.09 -0.83 -4.89
CA THR A 59 13.16 0.61 -5.03
C THR A 59 12.00 1.09 -5.88
N SER A 60 11.30 2.08 -5.39
CA SER A 60 10.30 2.81 -6.17
C SER A 60 10.96 4.08 -6.72
N LEU A 61 10.32 4.74 -7.66
CA LEU A 61 10.79 6.02 -8.18
C LEU A 61 9.99 7.20 -7.60
N PRO A 62 10.06 7.45 -6.27
CA PRO A 62 9.29 8.52 -5.63
C PRO A 62 9.84 9.92 -5.96
N GLY A 63 10.95 10.00 -6.67
CA GLY A 63 11.61 11.21 -7.07
C GLY A 63 12.33 11.11 -8.41
N SER A 64 12.74 12.26 -8.94
CA SER A 64 13.39 12.39 -10.25
C SER A 64 14.91 12.14 -10.25
N ASN A 65 15.50 11.96 -9.09
CA ASN A 65 16.93 11.72 -8.96
C ASN A 65 17.23 10.66 -7.87
N ALA A 66 18.43 10.09 -7.90
CA ALA A 66 18.84 8.99 -7.04
C ALA A 66 18.71 9.31 -5.54
N SER A 67 19.05 10.53 -5.13
CA SER A 67 18.95 10.93 -3.72
C SER A 67 17.50 10.93 -3.24
N SER A 68 16.58 11.48 -4.03
CA SER A 68 15.15 11.47 -3.69
C SER A 68 14.58 10.06 -3.62
N VAL A 69 14.98 9.20 -4.55
CA VAL A 69 14.55 7.79 -4.55
C VAL A 69 14.93 7.09 -3.26
N LEU A 70 16.18 7.26 -2.81
CA LEU A 70 16.67 6.62 -1.58
C LEU A 70 16.11 7.27 -0.32
N ASN A 71 15.97 8.59 -0.30
CA ASN A 71 15.55 9.31 0.90
C ASN A 71 14.06 9.14 1.25
N TYR A 72 13.22 8.76 0.30
CA TYR A 72 11.75 8.68 0.51
C TYR A 72 11.21 7.27 0.67
N ILE A 73 12.06 6.25 0.68
CA ILE A 73 11.62 4.89 0.95
C ILE A 73 11.66 4.64 2.46
N SER A 74 10.54 4.14 2.99
CA SER A 74 10.48 3.75 4.40
C SER A 74 11.34 2.52 4.66
N THR A 75 12.29 2.62 5.58
CA THR A 75 13.25 1.56 5.90
C THR A 75 13.35 1.31 7.41
N VAL A 76 13.93 0.18 7.78
CA VAL A 76 14.26 -0.18 9.17
C VAL A 76 15.78 -0.08 9.40
N TYR A 77 16.56 -0.48 8.40
CA TYR A 77 18.01 -0.65 8.50
C TYR A 77 18.77 0.31 7.59
N GLY A 78 18.11 1.41 7.20
CA GLY A 78 18.68 2.40 6.31
C GLY A 78 18.57 2.00 4.81
N PRO A 79 18.84 2.96 3.91
CA PRO A 79 18.59 2.83 2.47
C PRO A 79 19.52 1.85 1.76
N ASN A 80 20.64 1.48 2.38
CA ASN A 80 21.55 0.47 1.83
C ASN A 80 21.09 -0.98 2.11
N ASN A 81 20.05 -1.16 2.89
CA ASN A 81 19.51 -2.48 3.24
C ASN A 81 18.00 -2.54 3.04
N ILE A 82 17.56 -2.10 1.87
CA ILE A 82 16.14 -2.10 1.50
C ILE A 82 15.70 -3.55 1.27
N LYS A 83 14.66 -3.93 1.98
CA LYS A 83 13.97 -5.22 1.77
C LYS A 83 12.96 -5.10 0.66
N LEU A 84 12.54 -6.24 0.15
CA LEU A 84 11.44 -6.32 -0.81
C LEU A 84 10.17 -5.73 -0.19
N HIS A 85 9.54 -4.82 -0.90
CA HIS A 85 8.33 -4.12 -0.45
C HIS A 85 7.32 -3.97 -1.59
N ASN A 86 6.12 -3.48 -1.28
CA ASN A 86 5.10 -3.23 -2.30
C ASN A 86 5.59 -2.20 -3.32
N GLY A 87 5.30 -2.44 -4.59
CA GLY A 87 5.53 -1.45 -5.64
C GLY A 87 4.63 -0.23 -5.43
N GLN A 88 5.16 0.94 -5.73
CA GLN A 88 4.39 2.19 -5.68
C GLN A 88 3.35 2.23 -6.80
N ASN A 89 2.21 2.89 -6.57
CA ASN A 89 1.14 3.10 -7.55
C ASN A 89 0.46 1.81 -8.07
N VAL A 90 0.59 0.69 -7.40
CA VAL A 90 -0.10 -0.55 -7.76
C VAL A 90 -1.57 -0.46 -7.37
N THR A 91 -2.46 -0.82 -8.30
CA THR A 91 -3.88 -1.04 -8.01
C THR A 91 -4.08 -2.53 -7.68
N PRO A 92 -4.15 -2.89 -6.39
CA PRO A 92 -4.16 -4.31 -6.01
C PRO A 92 -5.44 -5.02 -6.41
N ASP A 93 -6.57 -4.33 -6.35
CA ASP A 93 -7.88 -4.92 -6.61
C ASP A 93 -8.70 -4.03 -7.53
N ARG A 94 -9.30 -4.62 -8.56
CA ARG A 94 -10.20 -3.95 -9.49
C ARG A 94 -11.39 -4.84 -9.82
N ILE A 95 -12.59 -4.26 -9.79
CA ILE A 95 -13.83 -4.88 -10.20
C ILE A 95 -14.39 -4.08 -11.35
N ILE A 96 -14.85 -4.75 -12.39
CA ILE A 96 -15.63 -4.16 -13.47
C ILE A 96 -16.86 -5.02 -13.66
N ALA A 97 -18.04 -4.40 -13.72
CA ALA A 97 -19.25 -5.08 -14.08
C ALA A 97 -20.06 -4.24 -15.07
N SER A 98 -20.74 -4.87 -16.00
CA SER A 98 -21.64 -4.18 -16.91
C SER A 98 -22.92 -4.95 -17.14
N ALA A 99 -24.00 -4.21 -17.38
CA ALA A 99 -25.28 -4.71 -17.84
C ALA A 99 -25.72 -3.91 -19.06
N THR A 100 -25.98 -4.58 -20.17
CA THR A 100 -26.52 -3.96 -21.38
C THR A 100 -27.89 -4.56 -21.69
N ILE A 101 -28.89 -3.70 -21.77
CA ILE A 101 -30.28 -4.04 -22.04
C ILE A 101 -30.64 -3.56 -23.45
N HIS A 102 -31.23 -4.41 -24.25
CA HIS A 102 -31.77 -4.10 -25.57
C HIS A 102 -33.27 -4.24 -25.56
N ASP A 103 -33.99 -3.22 -25.98
CA ASP A 103 -35.43 -3.33 -26.15
C ASP A 103 -35.81 -3.64 -27.63
N LYS A 104 -37.07 -3.92 -27.85
CA LYS A 104 -37.60 -4.25 -29.17
C LYS A 104 -37.64 -3.02 -30.11
N SER A 105 -37.45 -1.82 -29.60
CA SER A 105 -37.42 -0.54 -30.33
C SER A 105 -36.02 -0.09 -30.67
N ASN A 106 -35.02 -0.99 -30.63
CA ASN A 106 -33.61 -0.71 -30.92
C ASN A 106 -32.95 0.28 -29.93
N ASN A 107 -33.52 0.39 -28.72
CA ASN A 107 -32.83 1.16 -27.66
C ASN A 107 -31.88 0.25 -26.90
N HIS A 108 -30.72 0.82 -26.57
CA HIS A 108 -29.65 0.17 -25.81
C HIS A 108 -29.37 0.97 -24.55
N TYR A 109 -29.50 0.34 -23.40
CA TYR A 109 -29.20 0.92 -22.10
C TYR A 109 -28.02 0.19 -21.50
N SER A 110 -26.93 0.88 -21.23
CA SER A 110 -25.73 0.27 -20.66
C SER A 110 -25.41 0.90 -19.31
N PHE A 111 -25.23 0.05 -18.31
CA PHE A 111 -24.73 0.39 -17.00
C PHE A 111 -23.36 -0.22 -16.83
N ILE A 112 -22.38 0.58 -16.41
CA ILE A 112 -21.03 0.12 -16.15
C ILE A 112 -20.71 0.51 -14.72
N TYR A 113 -20.31 -0.47 -13.92
CA TYR A 113 -19.78 -0.28 -12.59
C TYR A 113 -18.31 -0.62 -12.60
N GLU A 114 -17.51 0.26 -12.04
CA GLU A 114 -16.10 0.06 -11.80
C GLU A 114 -15.79 0.37 -10.35
N ALA A 115 -15.05 -0.51 -9.71
CA ALA A 115 -14.49 -0.26 -8.40
C ALA A 115 -13.02 -0.69 -8.37
N TRP A 116 -12.18 0.11 -7.72
CA TRP A 116 -10.79 -0.26 -7.52
C TRP A 116 -10.29 0.22 -6.17
N ARG A 117 -9.37 -0.53 -5.63
CA ARG A 117 -8.62 -0.08 -4.46
C ARG A 117 -7.54 0.88 -4.95
N GLY A 118 -7.50 2.07 -4.39
CA GLY A 118 -6.52 3.08 -4.77
C GLY A 118 -5.08 2.61 -4.53
N GLY A 119 -4.17 3.16 -5.30
CA GLY A 119 -2.75 2.80 -5.22
C GLY A 119 -2.14 3.13 -3.86
N ASN A 120 -1.06 2.45 -3.56
CA ASN A 120 -0.30 2.55 -2.33
C ASN A 120 0.88 3.52 -2.50
N ASN A 121 0.59 4.82 -2.41
CA ASN A 121 1.64 5.85 -2.50
C ASN A 121 2.30 6.16 -1.17
N TYR A 122 1.78 5.61 -0.06
CA TYR A 122 2.19 5.96 1.29
C TYR A 122 2.56 4.74 2.11
N SER A 123 3.43 4.98 3.09
CA SER A 123 3.88 3.98 4.06
C SER A 123 3.47 4.39 5.46
N TYR A 124 3.29 3.42 6.35
CA TYR A 124 3.25 3.69 7.78
C TYR A 124 4.69 3.93 8.25
N MET A 125 5.01 5.17 8.56
CA MET A 125 6.37 5.57 8.90
C MET A 125 6.39 6.73 9.88
N THR A 126 7.55 6.94 10.50
CA THR A 126 7.86 8.18 11.22
C THR A 126 8.42 9.21 10.24
N VAL A 127 8.33 10.48 10.60
CA VAL A 127 8.89 11.59 9.81
C VAL A 127 10.20 12.13 10.40
N ASN A 128 10.70 11.47 11.43
CA ASN A 128 11.95 11.83 12.09
C ASN A 128 12.92 10.65 11.99
N ASP A 129 14.20 10.98 11.89
CA ASP A 129 15.30 10.03 12.05
C ASP A 129 15.36 9.57 13.50
N ILE A 130 14.71 8.45 13.81
CA ILE A 130 14.60 7.93 15.19
C ILE A 130 15.75 6.99 15.56
N ASN A 131 16.55 6.57 14.59
CA ASN A 131 17.65 5.65 14.77
C ASN A 131 19.03 6.29 14.50
N ASN A 132 19.08 7.57 14.11
CA ASN A 132 20.26 8.35 13.75
C ASN A 132 21.04 7.80 12.54
N ASP A 133 20.37 7.20 11.56
CA ASP A 133 21.00 6.74 10.32
C ASP A 133 21.12 7.85 9.26
N GLY A 134 20.56 9.03 9.52
CA GLY A 134 20.57 10.19 8.64
C GLY A 134 19.39 10.25 7.67
N TYR A 135 18.43 9.35 7.77
CA TYR A 135 17.23 9.31 6.94
C TYR A 135 15.97 9.50 7.78
N ASN A 136 15.01 10.26 7.27
CA ASN A 136 13.84 10.69 8.04
C ASN A 136 12.62 9.76 7.93
N TYR A 137 12.69 8.71 7.13
CA TYR A 137 11.54 7.85 6.85
C TYR A 137 11.73 6.45 7.44
N ASP A 138 11.74 6.39 8.76
CA ASP A 138 11.79 5.14 9.48
C ASP A 138 10.45 4.40 9.45
N ALA A 139 10.45 3.10 9.09
CA ALA A 139 9.26 2.29 9.11
C ALA A 139 8.63 2.22 10.50
N LEU A 140 7.32 2.32 10.57
CA LEU A 140 6.59 2.17 11.83
C LEU A 140 6.68 0.72 12.32
N TYR A 141 7.11 0.53 13.57
CA TYR A 141 6.92 -0.73 14.27
C TYR A 141 5.49 -0.80 14.83
N ILE A 142 4.81 -1.91 14.61
CA ILE A 142 3.43 -2.12 15.04
C ILE A 142 3.46 -2.99 16.29
N PRO A 143 3.34 -2.43 17.50
CA PRO A 143 3.46 -3.21 18.72
C PRO A 143 2.31 -4.20 18.88
N THR A 144 2.58 -5.32 19.53
CA THR A 144 1.54 -6.24 19.95
C THR A 144 0.80 -5.70 21.17
N ASP A 145 -0.43 -6.17 21.38
CA ASP A 145 -1.20 -5.82 22.59
C ASP A 145 -0.45 -6.19 23.87
N LYS A 146 0.25 -7.34 23.84
CA LYS A 146 1.08 -7.77 24.97
C LYS A 146 2.22 -6.81 25.26
N GLN A 147 2.96 -6.37 24.24
CA GLN A 147 4.06 -5.41 24.41
C GLN A 147 3.57 -4.08 24.97
N VAL A 148 2.39 -3.64 24.55
CA VAL A 148 1.76 -2.41 25.06
C VAL A 148 1.31 -2.59 26.50
N ALA A 149 0.71 -3.73 26.86
CA ALA A 149 0.30 -4.06 28.23
C ALA A 149 1.51 -4.18 29.18
N ASP A 150 2.61 -4.74 28.70
CA ASP A 150 3.86 -4.89 29.45
C ASP A 150 4.67 -3.57 29.54
N ASN A 151 4.16 -2.47 29.01
CA ASN A 151 4.80 -1.15 28.95
C ASN A 151 6.18 -1.14 28.26
N GLU A 152 6.38 -2.01 27.26
CA GLU A 152 7.60 -2.04 26.44
C GLU A 152 7.73 -0.79 25.55
N PHE A 153 6.59 -0.14 25.25
CA PHE A 153 6.51 1.11 24.49
C PHE A 153 5.97 2.24 25.36
N ARG A 154 6.56 3.42 25.19
CA ARG A 154 6.15 4.62 25.91
C ARG A 154 5.23 5.47 25.06
N PHE A 155 4.07 5.78 25.58
CA PHE A 155 3.14 6.74 25.01
C PHE A 155 3.19 8.06 25.82
N LYS A 156 2.81 9.15 25.19
CA LYS A 156 2.78 10.46 25.84
C LYS A 156 1.71 10.54 26.91
N SER A 157 0.60 9.82 26.70
CA SER A 157 -0.52 9.70 27.64
C SER A 157 -1.24 8.37 27.45
N GLU A 158 -2.08 7.97 28.40
CA GLU A 158 -2.96 6.79 28.26
C GLU A 158 -4.01 6.99 27.15
N ASP A 159 -4.44 8.22 26.92
CA ASP A 159 -5.34 8.55 25.82
C ASP A 159 -4.67 8.35 24.46
N ASP A 160 -3.42 8.77 24.27
CA ASP A 160 -2.65 8.52 23.04
C ASP A 160 -2.42 7.03 22.83
N LYS A 161 -2.15 6.28 23.88
CA LYS A 161 -2.02 4.82 23.84
C LYS A 161 -3.30 4.16 23.34
N THR A 162 -4.43 4.53 23.94
CA THR A 162 -5.74 4.00 23.57
C THR A 162 -6.06 4.31 22.11
N ARG A 163 -5.95 5.56 21.69
CA ARG A 163 -6.21 5.97 20.30
C ARG A 163 -5.31 5.26 19.28
N PHE A 164 -4.05 5.11 19.63
CA PHE A 164 -3.11 4.40 18.73
C PHE A 164 -3.51 2.93 18.59
N MET A 165 -3.81 2.24 19.67
CA MET A 165 -4.21 0.83 19.61
C MET A 165 -5.58 0.65 18.95
N ASP A 166 -6.53 1.55 19.19
CA ASP A 166 -7.82 1.55 18.47
C ASP A 166 -7.61 1.70 16.97
N TYR A 167 -6.70 2.57 16.54
CA TYR A 167 -6.33 2.71 15.13
C TYR A 167 -5.69 1.43 14.56
N VAL A 168 -4.78 0.80 15.31
CA VAL A 168 -4.16 -0.48 14.92
C VAL A 168 -5.23 -1.56 14.74
N HIS A 169 -6.15 -1.68 15.68
CA HIS A 169 -7.21 -2.70 15.66
C HIS A 169 -8.25 -2.46 14.56
N ALA A 170 -8.55 -1.20 14.25
CA ALA A 170 -9.49 -0.82 13.20
C ALA A 170 -8.92 -1.00 11.78
N ASN A 171 -7.59 -1.02 11.64
CA ASN A 171 -6.91 -1.17 10.36
C ASN A 171 -6.49 -2.62 10.12
N SER A 172 -7.05 -3.27 9.10
CA SER A 172 -6.79 -4.68 8.83
C SER A 172 -5.31 -5.00 8.56
N TYR A 173 -4.57 -4.10 7.91
CA TYR A 173 -3.14 -4.30 7.68
C TYR A 173 -2.38 -4.26 9.00
N LEU A 174 -2.54 -3.20 9.77
CA LEU A 174 -1.83 -3.03 11.05
C LEU A 174 -2.16 -4.15 12.03
N LYS A 175 -3.44 -4.50 12.16
CA LYS A 175 -3.88 -5.59 13.02
C LYS A 175 -3.23 -6.93 12.70
N ASN A 176 -3.02 -7.23 11.41
CA ASN A 176 -2.45 -8.49 10.96
C ASN A 176 -0.92 -8.50 10.98
N HIS A 177 -0.26 -7.34 11.22
CA HIS A 177 1.19 -7.21 11.25
C HIS A 177 1.71 -6.71 12.60
N GLN A 178 0.95 -6.96 13.68
CA GLN A 178 1.44 -6.64 15.03
C GLN A 178 2.70 -7.46 15.36
N GLY A 179 3.69 -6.82 15.96
CA GLY A 179 4.99 -7.39 16.24
C GLY A 179 6.00 -7.24 15.10
N GLU A 180 5.63 -6.55 14.03
CA GLU A 180 6.44 -6.37 12.83
C GLU A 180 6.63 -4.88 12.49
N TYR A 181 7.60 -4.60 11.63
CA TYR A 181 7.71 -3.30 10.98
C TYR A 181 6.80 -3.23 9.77
N ALA A 182 6.10 -2.11 9.62
CA ALA A 182 5.28 -1.87 8.45
C ALA A 182 6.14 -1.88 7.17
N GLU A 183 5.67 -2.61 6.17
CA GLU A 183 6.30 -2.66 4.86
C GLU A 183 6.11 -1.31 4.14
N ALA A 184 7.11 -0.87 3.38
CA ALA A 184 6.96 0.32 2.58
C ALA A 184 5.80 0.17 1.58
N TYR A 185 5.08 1.27 1.36
CA TYR A 185 3.91 1.34 0.49
C TYR A 185 2.79 0.33 0.84
N SER A 186 2.58 0.09 2.13
CA SER A 186 1.50 -0.77 2.64
C SER A 186 0.21 -0.01 3.01
N LEU A 187 0.22 1.31 2.95
CA LEU A 187 -0.97 2.13 3.15
C LEU A 187 -1.72 2.30 1.83
N TYR A 188 -2.78 1.50 1.68
CA TYR A 188 -3.65 1.57 0.50
C TYR A 188 -4.73 2.64 0.67
N ASN A 189 -5.00 3.35 -0.41
CA ASN A 189 -6.13 4.27 -0.47
C ASN A 189 -7.47 3.50 -0.37
N PRO A 190 -8.54 4.17 0.06
CA PRO A 190 -9.88 3.58 0.06
C PRO A 190 -10.33 3.12 -1.32
N TRP A 191 -11.34 2.26 -1.35
CA TRP A 191 -12.02 1.89 -2.58
C TRP A 191 -12.67 3.11 -3.23
N VAL A 192 -12.48 3.21 -4.53
CA VAL A 192 -13.18 4.18 -5.38
C VAL A 192 -14.25 3.42 -6.14
N HIS A 193 -15.44 3.99 -6.22
CA HIS A 193 -16.59 3.42 -6.91
C HIS A 193 -17.05 4.40 -7.98
N ARG A 194 -17.28 3.90 -9.18
CA ARG A 194 -17.77 4.67 -10.31
C ARG A 194 -18.92 3.92 -10.98
N ILE A 195 -19.95 4.64 -11.36
CA ILE A 195 -21.06 4.14 -12.13
C ILE A 195 -21.25 5.05 -13.33
N ASP A 196 -21.27 4.46 -14.50
CA ASP A 196 -21.57 5.15 -15.76
C ASP A 196 -22.86 4.57 -16.36
N PHE A 197 -23.64 5.45 -16.96
CA PHE A 197 -24.84 5.08 -17.72
C PHE A 197 -24.72 5.60 -19.15
N SER A 198 -25.11 4.77 -20.11
CA SER A 198 -25.17 5.15 -21.52
C SER A 198 -26.49 4.72 -22.13
N TYR A 199 -27.07 5.59 -22.93
CA TYR A 199 -28.23 5.31 -23.75
C TYR A 199 -27.89 5.56 -25.22
N LYS A 200 -28.35 4.64 -26.07
CA LYS A 200 -28.22 4.74 -27.53
C LYS A 200 -29.55 4.27 -28.16
N HIS A 201 -30.04 5.04 -29.11
CA HIS A 201 -31.16 4.71 -29.95
C HIS A 201 -30.70 4.48 -31.38
#